data_e4d67293c651262d268b385ce1a14d7c
#
_entry.id   e4d67293c651262d268b385ce1a14d7c
#
_cell.length_a   1.000
_cell.length_b   1.000
_cell.length_c   1.000
_cell.angle_alpha   90.00
_cell.angle_beta   90.00
_cell.angle_gamma   90.00
#
_symmetry.space_group_name_H-M   'P 1'
#
loop_
_entity.id
_entity.type
_entity.pdbx_description
1 polymer ?
#
loop_
_entity_poly.entity_id
_entity_poly.type
_entity_poly.pdbx_seq_one_letter_code
_entity_poly.pdbx_strand_id
1 'polypeptide(L)'
;YMSDDAALFASDDYGETWTRFDAPFSCGGNQSGRGCGERMCVNPNNNKEVWFGSRDSGLWKTTDYGKNWEEVTSFPEKGNYKQESNSIGILWVTFDPTSGDMYVGVAMTDGTCIYKSTDGGDSWTALAANAAGMYPLHAAFSGSGKLYLAYSDNCGPNLSPTAGAVYVYDTQSDSFTDITPDLNDGRQGGFGGISVDARNPDTVVVSTLGWWSDNGDNLYYTTDGGDSWSGLFNLNTKENHYQMDTAQAEWLDWGRGENQAKTGWWVADVNINPFNSDEVMYGTGATIYSTQNMTKIGTEPVTIAFDAYGLEETAVFKMLAPPSKDDSPQLYSIMGDLTGFAHKDVTQCPDDAHFMKNGKPTDLDVAFQNPNTAVYLSEEKTTTINFTQDGGATWETVKHKPDPATGGQVAMSADGSSTIWVPNSISGKPYVTTDLGKTWYYVEGLGFNAKIAADRVNPKVFYATCDGLFYVSRDGGVTFESTGQMVADSAEPVMVFGQEGNVWISSSTMIMYTEDGGESFQTVKTLPTVDSIGFGKGREEDSYPVIYAEGDDGENGYGIYRSEDKGKSWIRINDEQHKFGNLNPKYITGDSNVYGRVYFCTDGRGIVMGDIAS
;
A
#
# COMPACT_ATOMS: atom_id res chain seq x y z
N TYR A 1 18.55 -8.95 -7.24
CA TYR A 1 17.38 -9.40 -8.02
C TYR A 1 16.10 -9.10 -7.25
N MET A 2 15.07 -8.77 -7.99
CA MET A 2 13.69 -8.62 -7.49
C MET A 2 12.75 -9.37 -8.41
N SER A 3 11.59 -9.77 -7.91
CA SER A 3 10.55 -10.43 -8.71
C SER A 3 9.22 -9.71 -8.60
N ASP A 4 8.44 -9.78 -9.66
CA ASP A 4 7.05 -9.39 -9.79
C ASP A 4 6.26 -10.60 -10.29
N ASP A 5 4.95 -10.53 -10.46
CA ASP A 5 4.09 -11.69 -10.78
C ASP A 5 4.56 -12.53 -11.99
N ALA A 6 5.18 -11.91 -12.98
CA ALA A 6 5.67 -12.57 -14.19
C ALA A 6 7.05 -12.07 -14.66
N ALA A 7 7.78 -11.33 -13.83
CA ALA A 7 9.05 -10.75 -14.22
C ALA A 7 10.08 -10.80 -13.09
N LEU A 8 11.33 -10.84 -13.48
CA LEU A 8 12.49 -10.73 -12.62
C LEU A 8 13.30 -9.49 -13.04
N PHE A 9 13.92 -8.85 -12.07
CA PHE A 9 14.75 -7.68 -12.29
C PHE A 9 16.14 -7.91 -11.72
N ALA A 10 17.15 -7.51 -12.47
CA ALA A 10 18.54 -7.56 -12.03
C ALA A 10 19.18 -6.19 -12.17
N SER A 11 19.99 -5.83 -11.18
CA SER A 11 20.86 -4.65 -11.17
C SER A 11 22.32 -5.10 -11.04
N ASP A 12 23.24 -4.40 -11.70
CA ASP A 12 24.69 -4.55 -11.57
C ASP A 12 25.38 -3.25 -11.09
N ASP A 13 24.58 -2.27 -10.67
CA ASP A 13 25.00 -0.94 -10.19
C ASP A 13 24.37 -0.57 -8.83
N TYR A 14 24.14 -1.56 -7.96
CA TYR A 14 23.56 -1.39 -6.61
C TYR A 14 22.13 -0.85 -6.60
N GLY A 15 21.33 -1.11 -7.65
CA GLY A 15 19.92 -0.74 -7.74
C GLY A 15 19.67 0.63 -8.37
N GLU A 16 20.72 1.31 -8.91
CA GLU A 16 20.52 2.56 -9.64
C GLU A 16 19.77 2.33 -10.95
N THR A 17 20.07 1.21 -11.65
CA THR A 17 19.33 0.78 -12.83
C THR A 17 18.96 -0.71 -12.76
N TRP A 18 17.88 -1.07 -13.45
CA TRP A 18 17.35 -2.42 -13.43
C TRP A 18 17.07 -2.94 -14.84
N THR A 19 17.50 -4.17 -15.11
CA THR A 19 17.13 -4.92 -16.31
C THR A 19 16.01 -5.89 -16.00
N ARG A 20 14.90 -5.81 -16.74
CA ARG A 20 13.76 -6.71 -16.62
C ARG A 20 13.97 -7.95 -17.48
N PHE A 21 13.61 -9.11 -16.94
CA PHE A 21 13.54 -10.40 -17.61
C PHE A 21 12.15 -11.02 -17.41
N ASP A 22 11.54 -11.51 -18.47
CA ASP A 22 10.28 -12.24 -18.36
C ASP A 22 10.53 -13.64 -17.78
N ALA A 23 9.78 -14.00 -16.75
CA ALA A 23 9.87 -15.31 -16.12
C ALA A 23 8.92 -16.30 -16.80
N PRO A 24 9.36 -17.54 -17.11
CA PRO A 24 8.47 -18.58 -17.65
C PRO A 24 7.61 -19.26 -16.59
N PHE A 25 7.59 -18.73 -15.37
CA PHE A 25 6.91 -19.27 -14.20
C PHE A 25 6.27 -18.14 -13.38
N SER A 26 5.33 -18.48 -12.49
CA SER A 26 4.71 -17.52 -11.57
C SER A 26 5.68 -17.20 -10.43
N CYS A 27 6.02 -15.92 -10.28
CA CYS A 27 6.83 -15.41 -9.17
C CYS A 27 6.00 -15.18 -7.90
N GLY A 28 4.72 -14.80 -8.05
CA GLY A 28 3.75 -14.71 -6.98
C GLY A 28 4.01 -13.58 -5.99
N GLY A 29 4.12 -12.33 -6.45
CA GLY A 29 4.39 -11.16 -5.63
C GLY A 29 3.37 -10.92 -4.51
N ASN A 30 2.27 -10.25 -4.79
CA ASN A 30 1.26 -9.87 -3.78
C ASN A 30 0.09 -10.87 -3.66
N GLN A 31 0.36 -12.16 -3.69
CA GLN A 31 -0.66 -13.20 -3.55
C GLN A 31 -0.80 -13.69 -2.10
N SER A 32 -1.94 -14.30 -1.76
CA SER A 32 -2.14 -14.98 -0.48
C SER A 32 -1.04 -16.01 -0.21
N GLY A 33 -0.57 -16.09 1.02
CA GLY A 33 0.56 -16.94 1.41
C GLY A 33 1.93 -16.38 0.97
N ARG A 34 2.07 -15.06 0.84
CA ARG A 34 3.33 -14.40 0.49
C ARG A 34 4.32 -14.24 1.64
N GLY A 35 3.91 -14.53 2.87
CA GLY A 35 4.76 -14.45 4.06
C GLY A 35 5.75 -15.61 4.17
N CYS A 36 6.38 -16.00 3.09
CA CYS A 36 7.43 -17.02 3.04
C CYS A 36 8.43 -16.69 1.92
N GLY A 37 9.66 -17.05 2.10
CA GLY A 37 10.76 -16.79 1.15
C GLY A 37 12.10 -17.26 1.74
N GLU A 38 13.22 -17.03 1.18
CA GLU A 38 13.53 -16.33 -0.10
C GLU A 38 13.43 -17.33 -1.26
N ARG A 39 12.46 -17.14 -2.13
CA ARG A 39 12.24 -18.03 -3.28
C ARG A 39 13.37 -17.99 -4.31
N MET A 40 14.15 -16.92 -4.30
CA MET A 40 15.23 -16.68 -5.24
C MET A 40 16.58 -16.64 -4.52
N CYS A 41 17.54 -17.39 -5.03
CA CYS A 41 18.89 -17.41 -4.48
C CYS A 41 19.96 -17.40 -5.58
N VAL A 42 20.98 -16.57 -5.39
CA VAL A 42 22.16 -16.55 -6.26
C VAL A 42 23.16 -17.57 -5.74
N ASN A 43 23.74 -18.38 -6.64
CA ASN A 43 24.84 -19.28 -6.28
C ASN A 43 26.05 -18.46 -5.78
N PRO A 44 26.49 -18.62 -4.52
CA PRO A 44 27.57 -17.82 -3.95
C PRO A 44 28.91 -17.99 -4.67
N ASN A 45 29.09 -19.10 -5.41
CA ASN A 45 30.31 -19.40 -6.16
C ASN A 45 30.22 -19.00 -7.63
N ASN A 46 29.01 -18.65 -8.13
CA ASN A 46 28.79 -18.28 -9.53
C ASN A 46 27.60 -17.32 -9.65
N ASN A 47 27.84 -16.04 -9.67
CA ASN A 47 26.79 -15.00 -9.72
C ASN A 47 25.96 -14.98 -11.03
N LYS A 48 26.32 -15.76 -12.05
CA LYS A 48 25.50 -15.98 -13.26
C LYS A 48 24.38 -16.97 -13.02
N GLU A 49 24.53 -17.80 -12.00
CA GLU A 49 23.59 -18.85 -11.65
C GLU A 49 22.65 -18.37 -10.56
N VAL A 50 21.36 -18.35 -10.90
CA VAL A 50 20.29 -17.98 -10.00
C VAL A 50 19.24 -19.06 -9.98
N TRP A 51 18.75 -19.40 -8.82
CA TRP A 51 17.71 -20.40 -8.60
C TRP A 51 16.43 -19.73 -8.13
N PHE A 52 15.31 -20.26 -8.58
CA PHE A 52 13.99 -19.74 -8.21
C PHE A 52 12.99 -20.86 -7.92
N GLY A 53 12.37 -20.83 -6.74
CA GLY A 53 11.29 -21.70 -6.35
C GLY A 53 9.93 -21.11 -6.72
N SER A 54 9.26 -21.65 -7.73
CA SER A 54 7.96 -21.15 -8.15
C SER A 54 6.82 -21.63 -7.24
N ARG A 55 5.68 -20.95 -7.34
CA ARG A 55 4.48 -21.30 -6.56
C ARG A 55 3.76 -22.55 -7.09
N ASP A 56 3.88 -22.86 -8.36
CA ASP A 56 3.06 -23.89 -9.03
C ASP A 56 3.81 -24.75 -10.05
N SER A 57 4.98 -24.32 -10.51
CA SER A 57 5.71 -24.98 -11.61
C SER A 57 7.06 -25.57 -11.21
N GLY A 58 7.38 -25.64 -9.91
CA GLY A 58 8.58 -26.32 -9.42
C GLY A 58 9.81 -25.43 -9.34
N LEU A 59 11.00 -26.03 -9.38
CA LEU A 59 12.28 -25.36 -9.22
C LEU A 59 12.85 -24.98 -10.60
N TRP A 60 13.39 -23.78 -10.71
CA TRP A 60 13.95 -23.20 -11.91
C TRP A 60 15.36 -22.68 -11.68
N LYS A 61 16.21 -22.71 -12.71
CA LYS A 61 17.54 -22.11 -12.66
C LYS A 61 17.87 -21.36 -13.94
N THR A 62 18.76 -20.40 -13.82
CA THR A 62 19.44 -19.73 -14.93
C THR A 62 20.95 -19.79 -14.71
N THR A 63 21.73 -19.75 -15.80
CA THR A 63 23.20 -19.69 -15.76
C THR A 63 23.76 -18.50 -16.54
N ASP A 64 22.88 -17.56 -16.91
CA ASP A 64 23.20 -16.40 -17.74
C ASP A 64 22.60 -15.08 -17.22
N TYR A 65 22.55 -14.92 -15.89
CA TYR A 65 22.02 -13.74 -15.20
C TYR A 65 20.50 -13.52 -15.37
N GLY A 66 19.72 -14.59 -15.59
CA GLY A 66 18.27 -14.50 -15.70
C GLY A 66 17.73 -14.31 -17.12
N LYS A 67 18.60 -14.34 -18.15
CA LYS A 67 18.18 -14.19 -19.55
C LYS A 67 17.41 -15.40 -20.06
N ASN A 68 17.83 -16.59 -19.66
CA ASN A 68 17.16 -17.85 -20.01
C ASN A 68 17.00 -18.69 -18.74
N TRP A 69 15.83 -19.31 -18.60
CA TRP A 69 15.48 -20.15 -17.46
C TRP A 69 15.16 -21.57 -17.92
N GLU A 70 15.57 -22.54 -17.13
CA GLU A 70 15.26 -23.96 -17.35
C GLU A 70 14.64 -24.58 -16.09
N GLU A 71 13.63 -25.42 -16.27
CA GLU A 71 13.04 -26.21 -15.17
C GLU A 71 14.04 -27.26 -14.69
N VAL A 72 14.22 -27.37 -13.38
CA VAL A 72 15.05 -28.39 -12.73
C VAL A 72 14.22 -29.66 -12.57
N THR A 73 14.14 -30.46 -13.62
CA THR A 73 13.29 -31.66 -13.69
C THR A 73 13.76 -32.81 -12.77
N SER A 74 14.98 -32.73 -12.23
CA SER A 74 15.51 -33.64 -11.20
C SER A 74 14.89 -33.37 -9.84
N PHE A 75 14.34 -32.16 -9.58
CA PHE A 75 13.71 -31.82 -8.32
C PHE A 75 12.36 -32.53 -8.19
N PRO A 76 12.13 -33.31 -7.11
CA PRO A 76 11.01 -34.26 -7.07
C PRO A 76 9.65 -33.60 -6.77
N GLU A 77 9.60 -32.38 -6.19
CA GLU A 77 8.40 -31.83 -5.61
C GLU A 77 8.06 -30.43 -6.16
N LYS A 78 6.76 -30.13 -6.19
CA LYS A 78 6.25 -28.80 -6.54
C LYS A 78 5.48 -28.12 -5.41
N GLY A 79 5.29 -28.84 -4.29
CA GLY A 79 4.42 -28.44 -3.19
C GLY A 79 2.95 -28.77 -3.45
N ASN A 80 2.21 -29.10 -2.40
CA ASN A 80 0.79 -29.44 -2.49
C ASN A 80 -0.10 -28.59 -1.57
N TYR A 81 0.48 -27.72 -0.75
CA TYR A 81 -0.26 -26.82 0.10
C TYR A 81 -0.84 -25.64 -0.70
N LYS A 82 -2.09 -25.29 -0.38
CA LYS A 82 -2.77 -24.11 -0.91
C LYS A 82 -3.32 -23.27 0.23
N GLN A 83 -3.18 -21.96 0.09
CA GLN A 83 -3.77 -20.97 0.98
C GLN A 83 -4.77 -20.12 0.16
N GLU A 84 -6.03 -20.08 0.60
CA GLU A 84 -7.10 -19.33 -0.11
C GLU A 84 -7.14 -19.60 -1.63
N SER A 85 -7.01 -20.83 -2.06
CA SER A 85 -6.90 -21.27 -3.46
C SER A 85 -5.56 -21.03 -4.17
N ASN A 86 -4.65 -20.23 -3.63
CA ASN A 86 -3.33 -20.01 -4.21
C ASN A 86 -2.36 -21.15 -3.84
N SER A 87 -1.68 -21.70 -4.83
CA SER A 87 -0.58 -22.63 -4.58
C SER A 87 0.57 -21.91 -3.87
N ILE A 88 1.17 -22.55 -2.88
CA ILE A 88 2.31 -21.99 -2.16
C ILE A 88 3.62 -22.48 -2.75
N GLY A 89 3.72 -23.74 -3.09
CA GLY A 89 4.84 -24.30 -3.86
C GLY A 89 6.15 -24.38 -3.09
N ILE A 90 7.22 -23.95 -3.71
CA ILE A 90 8.56 -23.90 -3.11
C ILE A 90 8.66 -22.62 -2.29
N LEU A 91 9.06 -22.77 -1.03
CA LEU A 91 9.09 -21.67 -0.05
C LEU A 91 10.38 -20.84 -0.17
N TRP A 92 11.53 -21.53 -0.25
CA TRP A 92 12.84 -20.90 -0.34
C TRP A 92 13.86 -21.82 -0.99
N VAL A 93 14.96 -21.22 -1.46
CA VAL A 93 16.16 -21.89 -1.94
C VAL A 93 17.37 -21.24 -1.27
N THR A 94 18.30 -22.03 -0.75
CA THR A 94 19.50 -21.51 -0.10
C THR A 94 20.71 -22.43 -0.30
N PHE A 95 21.92 -21.90 -0.10
CA PHE A 95 23.18 -22.64 -0.18
C PHE A 95 23.88 -22.64 1.16
N ASP A 96 24.45 -23.77 1.52
CA ASP A 96 25.42 -23.83 2.61
C ASP A 96 26.69 -23.05 2.20
N PRO A 97 27.03 -21.95 2.88
CA PRO A 97 28.18 -21.14 2.48
C PRO A 97 29.52 -21.84 2.67
N THR A 98 29.56 -22.98 3.37
CA THR A 98 30.79 -23.73 3.67
C THR A 98 31.02 -24.87 2.67
N SER A 99 29.99 -25.65 2.35
CA SER A 99 30.09 -26.80 1.44
C SER A 99 29.66 -26.48 0.02
N GLY A 100 28.81 -25.49 -0.18
CA GLY A 100 28.14 -25.21 -1.43
C GLY A 100 26.94 -26.13 -1.72
N ASP A 101 26.59 -26.99 -0.78
CA ASP A 101 25.39 -27.83 -0.87
C ASP A 101 24.13 -26.95 -0.91
N MET A 102 23.15 -27.41 -1.66
CA MET A 102 21.92 -26.69 -1.88
C MET A 102 20.77 -27.26 -1.06
N TYR A 103 19.91 -26.38 -0.53
CA TYR A 103 18.73 -26.76 0.24
C TYR A 103 17.51 -26.03 -0.32
N VAL A 104 16.37 -26.74 -0.35
CA VAL A 104 15.10 -26.23 -0.87
C VAL A 104 13.98 -26.57 0.12
N GLY A 105 13.23 -25.56 0.56
CA GLY A 105 12.03 -25.71 1.37
C GLY A 105 10.78 -25.74 0.51
N VAL A 106 9.86 -26.67 0.80
CA VAL A 106 8.65 -26.91 0.01
C VAL A 106 7.42 -26.95 0.93
N ALA A 107 6.33 -26.35 0.53
CA ALA A 107 5.05 -26.42 1.26
C ALA A 107 4.33 -27.75 0.99
N MET A 108 4.56 -28.74 1.84
CA MET A 108 3.98 -30.07 1.79
C MET A 108 3.10 -30.35 3.01
N THR A 109 1.88 -30.83 2.79
CA THR A 109 0.92 -31.12 3.88
C THR A 109 1.13 -32.47 4.56
N ASP A 110 1.81 -33.39 3.90
CA ASP A 110 1.82 -34.82 4.24
C ASP A 110 3.22 -35.45 4.33
N GLY A 111 4.28 -34.62 4.44
CA GLY A 111 5.58 -35.24 4.45
C GLY A 111 6.77 -34.33 4.69
N THR A 112 7.82 -34.69 4.02
CA THR A 112 9.10 -34.03 4.07
C THR A 112 9.05 -32.70 3.32
N CYS A 113 9.46 -31.64 4.00
CA CYS A 113 9.39 -30.28 3.47
C CYS A 113 10.76 -29.73 3.02
N ILE A 114 11.86 -30.41 3.28
CA ILE A 114 13.21 -29.90 2.99
C ILE A 114 13.99 -30.95 2.19
N TYR A 115 14.62 -30.49 1.12
CA TYR A 115 15.44 -31.31 0.23
C TYR A 115 16.86 -30.74 0.12
N LYS A 116 17.84 -31.65 0.08
CA LYS A 116 19.26 -31.33 -0.07
C LYS A 116 19.81 -31.88 -1.38
N SER A 117 20.65 -31.10 -2.07
CA SER A 117 21.50 -31.54 -3.18
C SER A 117 22.96 -31.23 -2.89
N THR A 118 23.85 -32.21 -3.18
CA THR A 118 25.31 -32.08 -3.05
C THR A 118 26.02 -32.10 -4.39
N ASP A 119 25.28 -32.13 -5.49
CA ASP A 119 25.77 -32.28 -6.85
C ASP A 119 25.26 -31.20 -7.83
N GLY A 120 24.91 -30.01 -7.27
CA GLY A 120 24.47 -28.88 -8.06
C GLY A 120 23.05 -29.01 -8.63
N GLY A 121 22.21 -29.82 -7.99
CA GLY A 121 20.82 -30.03 -8.38
C GLY A 121 20.59 -31.20 -9.32
N ASP A 122 21.61 -32.05 -9.59
CA ASP A 122 21.45 -33.24 -10.40
C ASP A 122 20.66 -34.35 -9.68
N SER A 123 20.82 -34.43 -8.36
CA SER A 123 20.01 -35.30 -7.50
C SER A 123 19.64 -34.64 -6.16
N TRP A 124 18.58 -35.16 -5.52
CA TRP A 124 18.00 -34.60 -4.32
C TRP A 124 17.71 -35.66 -3.28
N THR A 125 18.04 -35.37 -2.03
CA THR A 125 17.72 -36.20 -0.87
C THR A 125 16.78 -35.44 0.05
N ALA A 126 15.68 -36.06 0.42
CA ALA A 126 14.76 -35.53 1.40
C ALA A 126 15.36 -35.63 2.82
N LEU A 127 15.35 -34.54 3.59
CA LEU A 127 15.73 -34.58 5.00
C LEU A 127 14.63 -35.21 5.85
N ALA A 128 14.99 -35.68 7.05
CA ALA A 128 14.02 -36.23 7.98
C ALA A 128 12.90 -35.22 8.28
N ALA A 129 11.65 -35.71 8.33
CA ALA A 129 10.52 -34.86 8.66
C ALA A 129 10.62 -34.38 10.13
N ASN A 130 10.36 -33.09 10.33
CA ASN A 130 10.25 -32.44 11.62
C ASN A 130 9.06 -31.49 11.62
N ALA A 131 8.72 -30.88 12.76
CA ALA A 131 7.67 -29.86 12.86
C ALA A 131 6.35 -30.26 12.14
N ALA A 132 5.80 -31.43 12.46
CA ALA A 132 4.62 -31.99 11.80
C ALA A 132 3.43 -31.03 11.78
N GLY A 133 2.84 -30.83 10.60
CA GLY A 133 1.70 -29.92 10.39
C GLY A 133 2.08 -28.45 10.23
N MET A 134 3.36 -28.13 10.14
CA MET A 134 3.89 -26.79 9.91
C MET A 134 4.79 -26.76 8.66
N TYR A 135 5.00 -25.57 8.11
CA TYR A 135 5.83 -25.32 6.93
C TYR A 135 7.06 -24.51 7.32
N PRO A 136 8.26 -24.84 6.80
CA PRO A 136 9.46 -24.03 7.02
C PRO A 136 9.35 -22.76 6.17
N LEU A 137 8.85 -21.64 6.74
CA LEU A 137 8.57 -20.44 5.98
C LEU A 137 9.85 -19.75 5.50
N HIS A 138 10.87 -19.68 6.36
CA HIS A 138 12.16 -19.05 6.09
C HIS A 138 13.30 -19.90 6.61
N ALA A 139 14.48 -19.70 6.00
CA ALA A 139 15.70 -20.43 6.34
C ALA A 139 16.93 -19.54 6.23
N ALA A 140 17.84 -19.64 7.19
CA ALA A 140 19.10 -18.90 7.20
C ALA A 140 20.28 -19.80 7.60
N PHE A 141 21.32 -19.85 6.75
CA PHE A 141 22.55 -20.54 7.08
C PHE A 141 23.49 -19.71 7.94
N SER A 142 24.09 -20.36 8.93
CA SER A 142 25.22 -19.81 9.64
C SER A 142 26.55 -20.26 9.02
N GLY A 143 27.60 -19.45 9.20
CA GLY A 143 28.96 -19.80 8.80
C GLY A 143 29.53 -21.04 9.49
N SER A 144 28.83 -21.65 10.44
CA SER A 144 29.22 -22.87 11.16
C SER A 144 28.57 -24.15 10.59
N GLY A 145 27.82 -24.05 9.50
CA GLY A 145 27.14 -25.20 8.89
C GLY A 145 25.83 -25.58 9.58
N LYS A 146 25.18 -24.64 10.25
CA LYS A 146 23.86 -24.80 10.85
C LYS A 146 22.83 -24.06 9.98
N LEU A 147 21.71 -24.73 9.67
CA LEU A 147 20.56 -24.12 8.99
C LEU A 147 19.47 -23.85 10.02
N TYR A 148 19.19 -22.58 10.28
CA TYR A 148 18.12 -22.12 11.15
C TYR A 148 16.82 -21.97 10.34
N LEU A 149 15.69 -22.36 10.93
CA LEU A 149 14.42 -22.54 10.25
C LEU A 149 13.27 -21.98 11.09
N ALA A 150 12.48 -21.10 10.53
CA ALA A 150 11.25 -20.60 11.12
C ALA A 150 10.04 -21.34 10.53
N TYR A 151 9.17 -21.89 11.39
CA TYR A 151 8.00 -22.67 11.00
C TYR A 151 6.69 -22.01 11.40
N SER A 152 5.68 -22.22 10.57
CA SER A 152 4.29 -21.85 10.84
C SER A 152 3.31 -22.83 10.18
N ASP A 153 2.10 -22.94 10.72
CA ASP A 153 1.02 -23.74 10.16
C ASP A 153 0.31 -23.08 8.96
N ASN A 154 0.65 -21.85 8.64
CA ASN A 154 0.25 -21.15 7.40
C ASN A 154 1.28 -20.09 7.01
N CYS A 155 1.16 -19.58 5.76
CA CYS A 155 2.14 -18.67 5.18
C CYS A 155 1.72 -17.19 5.24
N GLY A 156 0.83 -16.81 6.16
CA GLY A 156 0.42 -15.41 6.32
C GLY A 156 0.13 -14.67 4.99
N PRO A 157 0.02 -13.35 5.01
CA PRO A 157 -0.21 -12.53 6.19
C PRO A 157 -1.68 -12.50 6.65
N ASN A 158 -2.66 -12.82 5.77
CA ASN A 158 -4.10 -12.62 6.02
C ASN A 158 -4.74 -13.71 6.91
N LEU A 159 -4.08 -14.84 7.09
CA LEU A 159 -4.48 -15.88 8.03
C LEU A 159 -3.60 -15.79 9.28
N SER A 160 -4.23 -15.80 10.45
CA SER A 160 -3.50 -15.85 11.72
C SER A 160 -2.95 -17.25 11.93
N PRO A 161 -1.63 -17.45 12.05
CA PRO A 161 -1.06 -18.70 12.44
C PRO A 161 -1.52 -19.14 13.83
N THR A 162 -1.67 -20.44 14.02
CA THR A 162 -2.05 -21.03 15.31
C THR A 162 -0.95 -21.88 15.91
N ALA A 163 0.06 -22.24 15.14
CA ALA A 163 1.21 -23.01 15.57
C ALA A 163 2.48 -22.55 14.84
N GLY A 164 3.61 -22.63 15.53
CA GLY A 164 4.92 -22.36 14.98
C GLY A 164 6.03 -22.95 15.81
N ALA A 165 7.21 -23.06 15.23
CA ALA A 165 8.41 -23.55 15.87
C ALA A 165 9.67 -22.94 15.24
N VAL A 166 10.78 -23.00 15.94
CA VAL A 166 12.11 -22.66 15.42
C VAL A 166 13.00 -23.86 15.58
N TYR A 167 13.62 -24.30 14.49
CA TYR A 167 14.54 -25.43 14.49
C TYR A 167 15.92 -25.03 13.98
N VAL A 168 16.93 -25.73 14.44
CA VAL A 168 18.25 -25.74 13.83
C VAL A 168 18.55 -27.13 13.26
N TYR A 169 18.97 -27.18 12.01
CA TYR A 169 19.51 -28.39 11.38
C TYR A 169 21.02 -28.27 11.32
N ASP A 170 21.70 -29.20 11.94
CA ASP A 170 23.17 -29.32 11.92
C ASP A 170 23.59 -30.23 10.75
N THR A 171 24.30 -29.67 9.77
CA THR A 171 24.70 -30.38 8.55
C THR A 171 25.77 -31.45 8.81
N GLN A 172 26.48 -31.39 9.92
CA GLN A 172 27.53 -32.38 10.27
C GLN A 172 26.95 -33.61 10.96
N SER A 173 26.00 -33.39 11.86
CA SER A 173 25.34 -34.48 12.57
C SER A 173 24.09 -35.02 11.87
N ASP A 174 23.65 -34.36 10.79
CA ASP A 174 22.42 -34.67 10.05
C ASP A 174 21.19 -34.76 10.98
N SER A 175 21.03 -33.78 11.86
CA SER A 175 19.98 -33.80 12.88
C SER A 175 19.33 -32.44 13.12
N PHE A 176 18.04 -32.49 13.47
CA PHE A 176 17.26 -31.31 13.87
C PHE A 176 17.20 -31.21 15.41
N THR A 177 17.30 -29.95 15.87
CA THR A 177 17.05 -29.59 17.28
C THR A 177 15.99 -28.53 17.34
N ASP A 178 14.98 -28.70 18.18
CA ASP A 178 13.98 -27.69 18.50
C ASP A 178 14.58 -26.63 19.41
N ILE A 179 14.58 -25.39 18.96
CA ILE A 179 15.11 -24.22 19.68
C ILE A 179 14.05 -23.14 19.82
N THR A 180 12.78 -23.50 19.73
CA THR A 180 11.65 -22.58 19.79
C THR A 180 11.71 -21.69 21.03
N PRO A 181 11.64 -20.36 20.90
CA PRO A 181 11.57 -19.46 22.05
C PRO A 181 10.38 -19.80 22.94
N ASP A 182 10.59 -19.80 24.25
CA ASP A 182 9.49 -19.94 25.20
C ASP A 182 8.68 -18.63 25.22
N LEU A 183 7.48 -18.67 24.64
CA LEU A 183 6.60 -17.51 24.54
C LEU A 183 6.01 -17.08 25.90
N ASN A 184 6.13 -17.92 26.95
CA ASN A 184 5.78 -17.67 28.37
C ASN A 184 4.37 -17.13 28.65
N ASP A 185 3.54 -16.88 27.64
CA ASP A 185 2.21 -16.28 27.77
C ASP A 185 1.08 -17.19 27.28
N GLY A 186 1.42 -18.43 26.92
CA GLY A 186 0.46 -19.41 26.42
C GLY A 186 -0.07 -19.09 25.03
N ARG A 187 0.50 -18.11 24.33
CA ARG A 187 0.14 -17.83 22.94
C ARG A 187 0.61 -18.95 22.04
N GLN A 188 -0.20 -19.18 21.05
CA GLN A 188 0.14 -20.00 19.90
C GLN A 188 0.21 -19.05 18.69
N GLY A 189 1.25 -19.18 17.88
CA GLY A 189 1.44 -18.37 16.69
C GLY A 189 2.58 -18.90 15.85
N GLY A 190 2.68 -18.44 14.62
CA GLY A 190 3.74 -18.79 13.69
C GLY A 190 5.04 -18.04 13.98
N PHE A 191 6.12 -18.52 13.37
CA PHE A 191 7.36 -17.77 13.20
C PHE A 191 7.53 -17.47 11.71
N GLY A 192 7.96 -16.22 11.42
CA GLY A 192 8.15 -15.71 10.08
C GLY A 192 9.62 -15.59 9.70
N GLY A 193 10.15 -14.38 9.65
CA GLY A 193 11.53 -14.11 9.27
C GLY A 193 12.54 -14.68 10.25
N ILE A 194 13.69 -15.11 9.72
CA ILE A 194 14.82 -15.56 10.51
C ILE A 194 16.14 -15.11 9.85
N SER A 195 17.07 -14.60 10.65
CA SER A 195 18.38 -14.17 10.17
C SER A 195 19.49 -14.56 11.13
N VAL A 196 20.64 -14.91 10.57
CA VAL A 196 21.86 -15.27 11.31
C VAL A 196 22.90 -14.18 11.12
N ASP A 197 23.55 -13.79 12.20
CA ASP A 197 24.65 -12.82 12.15
C ASP A 197 25.88 -13.43 11.43
N ALA A 198 26.29 -12.83 10.34
CA ALA A 198 27.43 -13.28 9.55
C ALA A 198 28.77 -13.22 10.33
N ARG A 199 28.85 -12.44 11.39
CA ARG A 199 30.04 -12.22 12.23
C ARG A 199 30.03 -13.14 13.46
N ASN A 200 28.84 -13.56 13.91
CA ASN A 200 28.65 -14.39 15.11
C ASN A 200 27.66 -15.51 14.80
N PRO A 201 28.11 -16.68 14.36
CA PRO A 201 27.25 -17.70 13.75
C PRO A 201 26.24 -18.36 14.70
N ASP A 202 26.33 -18.13 15.99
CA ASP A 202 25.36 -18.56 17.01
C ASP A 202 24.39 -17.42 17.40
N THR A 203 24.50 -16.25 16.78
CA THR A 203 23.59 -15.13 16.97
C THR A 203 22.49 -15.16 15.90
N VAL A 204 21.24 -15.19 16.35
CA VAL A 204 20.07 -15.33 15.49
C VAL A 204 18.96 -14.40 15.95
N VAL A 205 18.26 -13.79 14.99
CA VAL A 205 16.99 -13.10 15.19
C VAL A 205 15.89 -13.89 14.52
N VAL A 206 14.75 -14.04 15.17
CA VAL A 206 13.53 -14.62 14.60
C VAL A 206 12.33 -13.77 14.97
N SER A 207 11.42 -13.54 14.00
CA SER A 207 10.15 -12.86 14.24
C SER A 207 9.03 -13.86 14.52
N THR A 208 8.05 -13.45 15.34
CA THR A 208 6.72 -14.08 15.30
C THR A 208 5.98 -13.64 14.04
N LEU A 209 4.93 -14.35 13.68
CA LEU A 209 4.14 -14.04 12.49
C LEU A 209 2.65 -13.98 12.83
N GLY A 210 2.04 -12.81 12.54
CA GLY A 210 0.60 -12.63 12.60
C GLY A 210 0.04 -12.49 14.03
N TRP A 211 0.82 -11.97 14.95
CA TRP A 211 0.35 -11.63 16.29
C TRP A 211 -0.40 -10.29 16.27
N TRP A 212 -1.71 -10.34 16.13
CA TRP A 212 -2.61 -9.17 16.15
C TRP A 212 -2.86 -8.61 17.57
N SER A 213 -1.91 -8.75 18.46
CA SER A 213 -2.04 -8.33 19.83
C SER A 213 -1.61 -6.88 20.06
N ASP A 214 -1.74 -6.45 21.31
CA ASP A 214 -1.52 -5.06 21.73
C ASP A 214 -0.17 -4.46 21.29
N ASN A 215 0.88 -5.27 21.15
CA ASN A 215 2.21 -4.80 20.75
C ASN A 215 2.58 -5.14 19.29
N GLY A 216 1.83 -6.00 18.61
CA GLY A 216 2.20 -6.53 17.29
C GLY A 216 3.03 -7.81 17.36
N ASP A 217 3.77 -8.11 16.30
CA ASP A 217 4.72 -9.22 16.26
C ASP A 217 5.95 -8.93 17.13
N ASN A 218 6.58 -9.97 17.67
CA ASN A 218 7.77 -9.87 18.51
C ASN A 218 9.02 -10.30 17.74
N LEU A 219 10.17 -9.74 18.07
CA LEU A 219 11.45 -10.25 17.66
C LEU A 219 12.12 -10.93 18.86
N TYR A 220 12.62 -12.14 18.64
CA TYR A 220 13.43 -12.88 19.58
C TYR A 220 14.88 -12.93 19.10
N TYR A 221 15.80 -12.74 20.01
CA TYR A 221 17.24 -12.66 19.76
C TYR A 221 17.98 -13.64 20.66
N THR A 222 18.90 -14.40 20.10
CA THR A 222 19.81 -15.31 20.80
C THR A 222 21.25 -15.04 20.42
N THR A 223 22.20 -15.36 21.33
CA THR A 223 23.65 -15.33 21.08
C THR A 223 24.33 -16.67 21.35
N ASP A 224 23.55 -17.69 21.66
CA ASP A 224 24.00 -19.03 22.04
C ASP A 224 23.39 -20.15 21.18
N GLY A 225 22.96 -19.82 19.97
CA GLY A 225 22.42 -20.78 19.01
C GLY A 225 21.01 -21.23 19.30
N GLY A 226 20.29 -20.52 20.17
CA GLY A 226 18.91 -20.83 20.56
C GLY A 226 18.76 -21.55 21.90
N ASP A 227 19.83 -21.71 22.66
CA ASP A 227 19.76 -22.25 24.03
C ASP A 227 18.99 -21.29 24.97
N SER A 228 19.10 -19.97 24.71
CA SER A 228 18.30 -18.93 25.38
C SER A 228 17.88 -17.83 24.45
N TRP A 229 16.74 -17.16 24.73
CA TRP A 229 16.17 -16.11 23.92
C TRP A 229 15.77 -14.88 24.73
N SER A 230 15.99 -13.70 24.18
CA SER A 230 15.46 -12.42 24.67
C SER A 230 14.47 -11.85 23.65
N GLY A 231 13.26 -11.49 24.10
CA GLY A 231 12.24 -10.86 23.24
C GLY A 231 12.19 -9.35 23.42
N LEU A 232 11.71 -8.60 22.43
CA LEU A 232 11.48 -7.16 22.56
C LEU A 232 10.46 -6.84 23.66
N PHE A 233 9.51 -7.74 23.90
CA PHE A 233 8.53 -7.60 24.98
C PHE A 233 8.09 -8.96 25.52
N ASN A 234 7.60 -8.96 26.76
CA ASN A 234 6.99 -10.11 27.41
C ASN A 234 5.58 -9.74 27.89
N LEU A 235 4.57 -10.35 27.34
CA LEU A 235 3.17 -10.00 27.61
C LEU A 235 2.67 -10.46 28.98
N ASN A 236 3.29 -11.49 29.59
CA ASN A 236 2.95 -11.94 30.92
C ASN A 236 3.50 -11.01 32.00
N THR A 237 4.78 -10.70 31.93
CA THR A 237 5.46 -9.83 32.91
C THR A 237 5.18 -8.34 32.65
N LYS A 238 4.67 -7.99 31.45
CA LYS A 238 4.53 -6.62 30.96
C LYS A 238 5.86 -5.87 30.81
N GLU A 239 6.95 -6.62 30.78
CA GLU A 239 8.27 -6.05 30.48
C GLU A 239 8.35 -5.65 29.01
N ASN A 240 8.93 -4.49 28.78
CA ASN A 240 9.14 -3.91 27.46
C ASN A 240 10.61 -3.56 27.31
N HIS A 241 11.28 -4.15 26.34
CA HIS A 241 12.71 -4.00 26.10
C HIS A 241 12.99 -3.15 24.84
N TYR A 242 12.00 -2.39 24.37
CA TYR A 242 12.15 -1.53 23.20
C TYR A 242 11.52 -0.15 23.45
N GLN A 243 11.91 0.80 22.63
CA GLN A 243 11.29 2.10 22.46
C GLN A 243 11.16 2.42 20.98
N MET A 244 10.12 3.17 20.61
CA MET A 244 9.88 3.55 19.23
C MET A 244 10.49 4.92 18.93
N ASP A 245 11.11 5.06 17.75
CA ASP A 245 11.48 6.31 17.14
C ASP A 245 10.55 6.58 15.95
N THR A 246 9.65 7.55 16.11
CA THR A 246 8.63 7.91 15.13
C THR A 246 9.04 9.09 14.24
N ALA A 247 10.28 9.55 14.30
CA ALA A 247 10.71 10.80 13.65
C ALA A 247 10.44 10.85 12.13
N GLN A 248 10.45 9.70 11.45
CA GLN A 248 10.14 9.63 10.01
C GLN A 248 8.65 9.35 9.70
N ALA A 249 7.85 9.02 10.72
CA ALA A 249 6.46 8.65 10.56
C ALA A 249 5.65 9.02 11.83
N GLU A 250 5.65 10.30 12.17
CA GLU A 250 5.06 10.83 13.41
C GLU A 250 3.59 10.42 13.59
N TRP A 251 2.82 10.29 12.49
CA TRP A 251 1.43 9.83 12.53
C TRP A 251 1.25 8.41 13.08
N LEU A 252 2.28 7.57 13.12
CA LEU A 252 2.21 6.23 13.71
C LEU A 252 2.19 6.25 15.23
N ASP A 253 2.64 7.34 15.87
CA ASP A 253 2.58 7.53 17.30
C ASP A 253 1.18 7.97 17.77
N TRP A 254 0.55 8.88 17.05
CA TRP A 254 -0.75 9.45 17.40
C TRP A 254 -1.91 9.01 16.49
N GLY A 255 -1.60 8.36 15.37
CA GLY A 255 -2.59 7.91 14.42
C GLY A 255 -3.64 6.97 15.03
N ARG A 256 -4.91 7.10 14.61
CA ARG A 256 -6.06 6.30 15.05
C ARG A 256 -6.38 6.37 16.56
N GLY A 257 -5.67 7.18 17.34
CA GLY A 257 -5.80 7.30 18.79
C GLY A 257 -5.59 6.01 19.56
N GLU A 258 -4.88 5.10 19.01
CA GLU A 258 -4.33 3.95 19.72
C GLU A 258 -3.08 4.33 20.50
N ASN A 259 -2.57 5.53 20.29
CA ASN A 259 -1.56 6.25 21.07
C ASN A 259 -0.26 5.49 21.33
N GLN A 260 0.07 4.51 20.50
CA GLN A 260 1.33 3.78 20.64
C GLN A 260 1.79 3.22 19.31
N ALA A 261 2.95 3.64 18.89
CA ALA A 261 3.70 2.94 17.88
C ALA A 261 4.01 1.52 18.36
N LYS A 262 3.74 0.55 17.49
CA LYS A 262 3.90 -0.88 17.78
C LYS A 262 5.08 -1.42 17.00
N THR A 263 5.58 -2.59 17.40
CA THR A 263 6.62 -3.32 16.66
C THR A 263 6.19 -3.74 15.25
N GLY A 264 4.93 -3.49 14.89
CA GLY A 264 4.36 -3.87 13.61
C GLY A 264 3.75 -5.27 13.65
N TRP A 265 3.14 -5.65 12.55
CA TRP A 265 2.54 -6.97 12.35
C TRP A 265 2.81 -7.44 10.91
N TRP A 266 2.60 -8.74 10.65
CA TRP A 266 2.99 -9.40 9.41
C TRP A 266 4.50 -9.41 9.20
N VAL A 267 5.28 -9.52 10.28
CA VAL A 267 6.73 -9.54 10.20
C VAL A 267 7.19 -10.90 9.65
N ALA A 268 7.19 -10.99 8.33
CA ALA A 268 7.53 -12.21 7.62
C ALA A 268 9.02 -12.28 7.24
N ASP A 269 9.73 -11.16 7.31
CA ASP A 269 11.15 -11.10 6.98
C ASP A 269 11.91 -10.20 7.96
N VAL A 270 13.09 -10.64 8.37
CA VAL A 270 14.00 -9.93 9.25
C VAL A 270 15.44 -10.20 8.82
N ASN A 271 16.27 -9.16 8.77
CA ASN A 271 17.66 -9.27 8.35
C ASN A 271 18.61 -8.54 9.30
N ILE A 272 19.68 -9.23 9.72
CA ILE A 272 20.81 -8.63 10.41
C ILE A 272 21.79 -8.11 9.36
N ASN A 273 22.27 -6.87 9.49
CA ASN A 273 23.31 -6.36 8.61
C ASN A 273 24.59 -7.21 8.76
N PRO A 274 25.09 -7.84 7.69
CA PRO A 274 26.26 -8.72 7.75
C PRO A 274 27.55 -7.99 8.16
N PHE A 275 27.56 -6.66 8.13
CA PHE A 275 28.69 -5.82 8.50
C PHE A 275 28.53 -5.18 9.88
N ASN A 276 27.32 -5.22 10.47
CA ASN A 276 27.03 -4.58 11.75
C ASN A 276 25.97 -5.37 12.53
N SER A 277 26.35 -6.14 13.53
CA SER A 277 25.45 -6.97 14.34
C SER A 277 24.39 -6.18 15.14
N ASP A 278 24.61 -4.88 15.35
CA ASP A 278 23.64 -4.00 16.01
C ASP A 278 22.47 -3.59 15.09
N GLU A 279 22.69 -3.64 13.79
CA GLU A 279 21.72 -3.19 12.80
C GLU A 279 20.86 -4.36 12.32
N VAL A 280 19.56 -4.24 12.59
CA VAL A 280 18.54 -5.20 12.14
C VAL A 280 17.42 -4.43 11.47
N MET A 281 16.96 -4.95 10.33
CA MET A 281 15.85 -4.40 9.56
C MET A 281 14.77 -5.47 9.36
N TYR A 282 13.50 -5.08 9.38
CA TYR A 282 12.39 -6.00 9.14
C TYR A 282 11.21 -5.32 8.46
N GLY A 283 10.49 -6.09 7.65
CA GLY A 283 9.28 -5.64 6.97
C GLY A 283 8.03 -5.85 7.81
N THR A 284 7.12 -4.89 7.78
CA THR A 284 5.82 -4.96 8.43
C THR A 284 4.69 -4.67 7.45
N GLY A 285 3.43 -4.79 7.89
CA GLY A 285 2.28 -4.35 7.09
C GLY A 285 2.16 -2.84 6.91
N ALA A 286 2.99 -2.04 7.59
CA ALA A 286 2.96 -0.58 7.48
C ALA A 286 4.14 -0.02 6.68
N THR A 287 5.37 -0.49 6.93
CA THR A 287 6.59 -0.07 6.25
C THR A 287 7.78 -0.94 6.68
N ILE A 288 8.99 -0.51 6.37
CA ILE A 288 10.22 -1.11 6.87
C ILE A 288 10.58 -0.47 8.21
N TYR A 289 10.92 -1.30 9.19
CA TYR A 289 11.40 -0.89 10.51
C TYR A 289 12.85 -1.32 10.69
N SER A 290 13.61 -0.55 11.44
CA SER A 290 15.01 -0.88 11.73
C SER A 290 15.42 -0.55 13.16
N THR A 291 16.56 -1.10 13.55
CA THR A 291 17.26 -0.74 14.79
C THR A 291 18.76 -0.68 14.56
N GLN A 292 19.46 0.14 15.36
CA GLN A 292 20.91 0.28 15.36
C GLN A 292 21.53 -0.20 16.69
N ASN A 293 20.78 -0.89 17.52
CA ASN A 293 21.25 -1.37 18.83
C ASN A 293 20.64 -2.71 19.26
N MET A 294 20.39 -3.63 18.30
CA MET A 294 19.76 -4.93 18.60
C MET A 294 20.53 -5.76 19.63
N THR A 295 21.86 -5.69 19.64
CA THR A 295 22.70 -6.42 20.62
C THR A 295 22.50 -5.97 22.06
N LYS A 296 21.78 -4.87 22.30
CA LYS A 296 21.47 -4.36 23.65
C LYS A 296 20.21 -4.97 24.26
N ILE A 297 19.47 -5.76 23.52
CA ILE A 297 18.25 -6.40 24.01
C ILE A 297 18.48 -7.12 25.35
N GLY A 298 17.58 -6.90 26.31
CA GLY A 298 17.71 -7.44 27.67
C GLY A 298 18.66 -6.66 28.60
N THR A 299 19.42 -5.68 28.11
CA THR A 299 20.29 -4.82 28.94
C THR A 299 19.90 -3.34 28.87
N GLU A 300 19.49 -2.88 27.70
CA GLU A 300 19.00 -1.52 27.44
C GLU A 300 17.81 -1.65 26.46
N PRO A 301 16.90 -0.65 26.40
CA PRO A 301 15.84 -0.67 25.41
C PRO A 301 16.41 -0.61 23.97
N VAL A 302 15.90 -1.49 23.10
CA VAL A 302 16.20 -1.45 21.67
C VAL A 302 15.39 -0.32 21.05
N THR A 303 16.04 0.58 20.34
CA THR A 303 15.35 1.66 19.62
C THR A 303 14.92 1.16 18.25
N ILE A 304 13.60 1.10 18.01
CA ILE A 304 13.01 0.72 16.73
C ILE A 304 12.59 2.00 15.99
N ALA A 305 13.17 2.23 14.83
CA ALA A 305 12.86 3.35 13.96
C ALA A 305 11.97 2.91 12.78
N PHE A 306 11.16 3.83 12.27
CA PHE A 306 10.43 3.67 11.02
C PHE A 306 11.27 4.20 9.86
N ASP A 307 11.68 3.33 8.94
CA ASP A 307 12.39 3.72 7.72
C ASP A 307 11.38 3.91 6.57
N ALA A 308 10.47 4.86 6.77
CA ALA A 308 9.31 5.05 5.90
C ALA A 308 9.55 6.04 4.75
N TYR A 309 10.61 6.83 4.78
CA TYR A 309 10.84 7.88 3.79
C TYR A 309 10.94 7.31 2.36
N GLY A 310 9.96 7.67 1.52
CA GLY A 310 9.82 7.16 0.16
C GLY A 310 9.35 5.70 0.05
N LEU A 311 8.97 5.06 1.17
CA LEU A 311 8.54 3.67 1.27
C LEU A 311 7.25 3.51 2.09
N GLU A 312 6.46 4.58 2.22
CA GLU A 312 5.17 4.50 2.90
C GLU A 312 4.24 3.52 2.16
N GLU A 313 3.57 2.67 2.91
CA GLU A 313 2.65 1.68 2.35
C GLU A 313 1.22 2.23 2.18
N THR A 314 0.97 3.52 2.47
CA THR A 314 -0.37 4.11 2.40
C THR A 314 -0.94 4.17 0.99
N ALA A 315 -2.13 3.56 0.81
CA ALA A 315 -2.93 3.66 -0.40
C ALA A 315 -3.85 4.89 -0.32
N VAL A 316 -3.58 5.90 -1.14
CA VAL A 316 -4.33 7.17 -1.14
C VAL A 316 -5.48 7.11 -2.14
N PHE A 317 -6.71 7.41 -1.71
CA PHE A 317 -7.91 7.26 -2.53
C PHE A 317 -8.37 8.55 -3.19
N LYS A 318 -8.27 9.69 -2.51
CA LYS A 318 -8.66 10.99 -3.04
C LYS A 318 -7.93 12.12 -2.32
N MET A 319 -7.72 13.22 -3.02
CA MET A 319 -7.14 14.45 -2.47
C MET A 319 -7.86 15.67 -3.04
N LEU A 320 -7.98 16.70 -2.25
CA LEU A 320 -8.51 17.99 -2.68
C LEU A 320 -7.64 19.13 -2.13
N ALA A 321 -7.19 20.00 -3.01
CA ALA A 321 -6.38 21.17 -2.69
C ALA A 321 -7.19 22.47 -2.88
N PRO A 322 -8.03 22.86 -1.91
CA PRO A 322 -8.85 24.06 -2.00
C PRO A 322 -8.00 25.33 -1.93
N PRO A 323 -8.49 26.48 -2.44
CA PRO A 323 -7.87 27.77 -2.21
C PRO A 323 -7.81 28.06 -0.71
N SER A 324 -6.63 27.90 -0.10
CA SER A 324 -6.46 28.09 1.34
C SER A 324 -6.48 29.57 1.70
N LYS A 325 -7.04 29.87 2.87
CA LYS A 325 -7.09 31.22 3.46
C LYS A 325 -6.69 31.10 4.92
N ASP A 326 -5.86 32.03 5.36
CA ASP A 326 -5.39 32.10 6.74
C ASP A 326 -4.81 30.75 7.22
N ASP A 327 -5.39 30.13 8.23
CA ASP A 327 -4.96 28.86 8.85
C ASP A 327 -5.76 27.65 8.33
N SER A 328 -6.43 27.76 7.17
CA SER A 328 -7.18 26.65 6.59
C SER A 328 -6.26 25.62 5.89
N PRO A 329 -6.68 24.35 5.82
CA PRO A 329 -5.90 23.33 5.13
C PRO A 329 -5.65 23.65 3.66
N GLN A 330 -4.41 23.40 3.21
CA GLN A 330 -3.99 23.49 1.81
C GLN A 330 -4.37 22.22 1.03
N LEU A 331 -4.41 21.08 1.72
CA LEU A 331 -4.71 19.79 1.13
C LEU A 331 -5.52 18.94 2.12
N TYR A 332 -6.54 18.28 1.63
CA TYR A 332 -7.22 17.18 2.31
C TYR A 332 -6.94 15.89 1.56
N SER A 333 -6.67 14.81 2.29
CA SER A 333 -6.42 13.49 1.71
C SER A 333 -7.21 12.43 2.46
N ILE A 334 -7.66 11.40 1.75
CA ILE A 334 -8.22 10.16 2.32
C ILE A 334 -7.44 8.97 1.81
N MET A 335 -7.21 8.00 2.71
CA MET A 335 -6.37 6.84 2.44
C MET A 335 -6.79 5.62 3.23
N GLY A 336 -6.36 4.45 2.81
CA GLY A 336 -6.52 3.20 3.56
C GLY A 336 -5.83 3.27 4.92
N ASP A 337 -6.29 2.45 5.85
CA ASP A 337 -5.78 2.22 7.20
C ASP A 337 -5.74 3.44 8.12
N LEU A 338 -5.29 4.58 7.67
CA LEU A 338 -5.16 5.82 8.45
C LEU A 338 -6.34 6.79 8.30
N THR A 339 -7.32 6.48 7.48
CA THR A 339 -8.50 7.28 7.14
C THR A 339 -8.18 8.55 6.34
N GLY A 340 -7.43 9.50 6.85
CA GLY A 340 -7.07 10.71 6.09
C GLY A 340 -6.53 11.83 6.96
N PHE A 341 -6.07 12.90 6.30
CA PHE A 341 -5.44 14.05 6.92
C PHE A 341 -5.94 15.37 6.33
N ALA A 342 -5.92 16.41 7.17
CA ALA A 342 -6.03 17.79 6.75
C ALA A 342 -4.65 18.47 6.90
N HIS A 343 -4.02 18.80 5.78
CA HIS A 343 -2.66 19.35 5.74
C HIS A 343 -2.72 20.88 5.67
N LYS A 344 -2.29 21.57 6.71
CA LYS A 344 -2.11 23.03 6.72
C LYS A 344 -0.81 23.43 6.02
N ASP A 345 0.22 22.63 6.21
CA ASP A 345 1.50 22.70 5.52
C ASP A 345 1.83 21.33 4.93
N VAL A 346 1.94 21.23 3.62
CA VAL A 346 2.21 19.97 2.91
C VAL A 346 3.67 19.51 3.03
N THR A 347 4.54 20.30 3.65
CA THR A 347 5.94 19.96 3.92
C THR A 347 6.17 19.40 5.32
N GLN A 348 5.12 19.35 6.15
CA GLN A 348 5.18 18.91 7.53
C GLN A 348 4.13 17.81 7.79
N CYS A 349 4.43 16.91 8.71
CA CYS A 349 3.41 16.02 9.24
C CYS A 349 2.34 16.85 9.96
N PRO A 350 1.04 16.63 9.72
CA PRO A 350 -0.01 17.35 10.45
C PRO A 350 0.06 17.08 11.94
N ASP A 351 -0.02 18.13 12.78
CA ASP A 351 0.19 18.04 14.23
C ASP A 351 -0.83 17.15 14.96
N ASP A 352 -2.05 16.98 14.45
CA ASP A 352 -3.11 16.28 15.19
C ASP A 352 -4.29 15.83 14.30
N ALA A 353 -4.19 16.01 13.03
CA ALA A 353 -5.38 16.02 12.21
C ALA A 353 -5.48 14.82 11.27
N HIS A 354 -5.49 13.62 11.80
CA HIS A 354 -6.10 12.60 11.00
C HIS A 354 -7.60 12.45 11.29
N PHE A 355 -8.32 12.00 10.27
CA PHE A 355 -9.76 11.87 10.33
C PHE A 355 -10.18 10.76 11.31
N MET A 356 -11.46 10.70 11.61
CA MET A 356 -11.97 9.81 12.64
C MET A 356 -11.60 8.34 12.42
N LYS A 357 -11.34 7.70 13.52
CA LYS A 357 -10.71 6.42 13.78
C LYS A 357 -11.33 5.17 13.16
N ASN A 358 -12.49 5.25 12.52
CA ASN A 358 -13.27 4.06 12.19
C ASN A 358 -13.60 3.98 10.71
N GLY A 359 -13.22 2.87 10.11
CA GLY A 359 -13.63 2.45 8.78
C GLY A 359 -12.70 2.92 7.65
N LYS A 360 -12.96 2.35 6.48
CA LYS A 360 -12.27 2.69 5.25
C LYS A 360 -12.93 3.92 4.62
N PRO A 361 -12.20 5.02 4.37
CA PRO A 361 -12.78 6.18 3.69
C PRO A 361 -13.10 5.83 2.23
N THR A 362 -14.19 6.38 1.72
CA THR A 362 -14.65 6.08 0.36
C THR A 362 -14.80 7.29 -0.52
N ASP A 363 -15.06 8.47 0.05
CA ASP A 363 -15.11 9.72 -0.69
C ASP A 363 -14.94 10.95 0.22
N LEU A 364 -14.59 12.08 -0.38
CA LEU A 364 -14.29 13.35 0.29
C LEU A 364 -14.71 14.52 -0.60
N ASP A 365 -15.30 15.58 -0.01
CA ASP A 365 -15.42 16.89 -0.67
C ASP A 365 -15.26 18.04 0.32
N VAL A 366 -14.89 19.22 -0.23
CA VAL A 366 -14.52 20.42 0.53
C VAL A 366 -15.22 21.63 -0.05
N ALA A 367 -15.68 22.55 0.80
CA ALA A 367 -16.20 23.84 0.38
C ALA A 367 -15.06 24.78 -0.07
N PHE A 368 -14.89 24.99 -1.36
CA PHE A 368 -13.76 25.75 -1.91
C PHE A 368 -13.74 27.24 -1.56
N GLN A 369 -14.89 27.81 -1.16
CA GLN A 369 -14.98 29.18 -0.63
C GLN A 369 -14.80 29.24 0.89
N ASN A 370 -14.95 28.11 1.59
CA ASN A 370 -14.76 27.97 3.02
C ASN A 370 -14.00 26.68 3.34
N PRO A 371 -12.68 26.61 3.08
CA PRO A 371 -11.90 25.37 3.18
C PRO A 371 -11.85 24.72 4.55
N ASN A 372 -12.32 25.40 5.59
CA ASN A 372 -12.49 24.81 6.92
C ASN A 372 -13.71 23.88 7.01
N THR A 373 -14.59 23.89 6.00
CA THR A 373 -15.77 23.03 5.94
C THR A 373 -15.58 21.92 4.93
N ALA A 374 -15.63 20.68 5.39
CA ALA A 374 -15.46 19.49 4.56
C ALA A 374 -16.38 18.35 5.00
N VAL A 375 -16.55 17.36 4.13
CA VAL A 375 -17.31 16.14 4.39
C VAL A 375 -16.54 14.94 3.86
N TYR A 376 -16.50 13.84 4.62
CA TYR A 376 -16.02 12.56 4.10
C TYR A 376 -16.95 11.41 4.47
N LEU A 377 -16.92 10.38 3.63
CA LEU A 377 -17.57 9.09 3.86
C LEU A 377 -16.55 8.08 4.36
N SER A 378 -16.98 7.22 5.29
CA SER A 378 -16.18 6.09 5.76
C SER A 378 -17.05 4.86 5.93
N GLU A 379 -16.52 3.68 5.64
CA GLU A 379 -17.21 2.40 5.75
C GLU A 379 -16.58 1.50 6.81
N GLU A 380 -17.42 1.02 7.73
CA GLU A 380 -17.13 -0.12 8.60
C GLU A 380 -18.14 -1.25 8.33
N LYS A 381 -19.22 -1.25 9.13
CA LYS A 381 -20.41 -2.11 8.90
C LYS A 381 -21.46 -1.39 8.08
N THR A 382 -21.46 -0.09 8.14
CA THR A 382 -22.32 0.83 7.37
C THR A 382 -21.54 2.10 7.09
N THR A 383 -21.93 2.86 6.06
CA THR A 383 -21.32 4.18 5.80
C THR A 383 -21.58 5.13 6.97
N THR A 384 -20.54 5.84 7.37
CA THR A 384 -20.66 7.05 8.17
C THR A 384 -20.43 8.28 7.28
N ILE A 385 -21.14 9.36 7.57
CA ILE A 385 -20.99 10.66 6.93
C ILE A 385 -20.47 11.60 8.01
N ASN A 386 -19.33 12.24 7.77
CA ASN A 386 -18.62 13.01 8.79
C ASN A 386 -18.36 14.41 8.25
N PHE A 387 -18.71 15.44 9.04
CA PHE A 387 -18.51 16.84 8.70
C PHE A 387 -17.52 17.50 9.65
N THR A 388 -16.69 18.39 9.10
CA THR A 388 -15.90 19.37 9.87
C THR A 388 -16.28 20.79 9.48
N GLN A 389 -16.07 21.74 10.41
CA GLN A 389 -16.19 23.18 10.17
C GLN A 389 -14.97 23.96 10.71
N ASP A 390 -13.95 23.26 11.15
CA ASP A 390 -12.72 23.79 11.77
C ASP A 390 -11.44 23.29 11.10
N GLY A 391 -11.52 22.93 9.81
CA GLY A 391 -10.36 22.51 9.04
C GLY A 391 -9.87 21.11 9.37
N GLY A 392 -10.76 20.23 9.86
CA GLY A 392 -10.44 18.86 10.19
C GLY A 392 -9.92 18.63 11.60
N ALA A 393 -9.83 19.68 12.44
CA ALA A 393 -9.45 19.54 13.84
C ALA A 393 -10.48 18.71 14.63
N THR A 394 -11.78 18.86 14.30
CA THR A 394 -12.84 18.00 14.82
C THR A 394 -13.79 17.54 13.70
N TRP A 395 -14.37 16.36 13.89
CA TRP A 395 -15.33 15.78 12.96
C TRP A 395 -16.59 15.32 13.69
N GLU A 396 -17.75 15.67 13.16
CA GLU A 396 -19.04 15.24 13.66
C GLU A 396 -19.66 14.19 12.74
N THR A 397 -19.93 12.98 13.27
CA THR A 397 -20.64 11.94 12.55
C THR A 397 -22.14 12.19 12.53
N VAL A 398 -22.75 12.08 11.35
CA VAL A 398 -24.21 12.14 11.18
C VAL A 398 -24.90 11.02 11.95
N LYS A 399 -25.79 11.38 12.89
CA LYS A 399 -26.47 10.42 13.77
C LYS A 399 -27.56 9.61 13.06
N HIS A 400 -28.25 10.22 12.11
CA HIS A 400 -29.39 9.64 11.40
C HIS A 400 -29.24 9.84 9.90
N LYS A 401 -28.56 8.92 9.24
CA LYS A 401 -28.49 8.92 7.79
C LYS A 401 -29.79 8.36 7.18
N PRO A 402 -30.20 8.84 5.99
CA PRO A 402 -31.50 8.51 5.40
C PRO A 402 -31.57 7.10 4.81
N ASP A 403 -30.44 6.45 4.53
CA ASP A 403 -30.36 5.15 3.86
C ASP A 403 -29.33 4.24 4.58
N PRO A 404 -29.61 2.94 4.75
CA PRO A 404 -28.65 2.00 5.33
C PRO A 404 -27.53 1.59 4.34
N ALA A 405 -27.56 2.03 3.09
CA ALA A 405 -26.56 1.71 2.08
C ALA A 405 -25.17 2.10 2.51
N THR A 406 -24.18 1.47 1.88
CA THR A 406 -22.75 1.66 2.13
C THR A 406 -22.11 2.48 1.00
N GLY A 407 -21.04 3.20 1.31
CA GLY A 407 -20.24 3.97 0.35
C GLY A 407 -21.00 5.05 -0.39
N GLY A 408 -20.61 5.26 -1.63
CA GLY A 408 -21.16 6.25 -2.51
C GLY A 408 -20.27 7.45 -2.72
N GLN A 409 -20.86 8.56 -3.16
CA GLN A 409 -20.17 9.82 -3.42
C GLN A 409 -20.80 10.97 -2.65
N VAL A 410 -19.99 11.97 -2.32
CA VAL A 410 -20.44 13.25 -1.75
C VAL A 410 -20.00 14.40 -2.63
N ALA A 411 -20.85 15.43 -2.71
CA ALA A 411 -20.48 16.73 -3.26
C ALA A 411 -20.97 17.84 -2.33
N MET A 412 -20.08 18.77 -1.98
CA MET A 412 -20.34 19.89 -1.08
C MET A 412 -20.32 21.20 -1.88
N SER A 413 -21.34 22.04 -1.71
CA SER A 413 -21.41 23.35 -2.35
C SER A 413 -20.20 24.22 -2.05
N ALA A 414 -19.91 25.17 -2.95
CA ALA A 414 -18.74 26.04 -2.84
C ALA A 414 -18.57 26.71 -1.46
N ASP A 415 -19.66 27.07 -0.80
CA ASP A 415 -19.68 27.72 0.52
C ASP A 415 -19.94 26.76 1.70
N GLY A 416 -20.20 25.47 1.42
CA GLY A 416 -20.55 24.46 2.44
C GLY A 416 -22.02 24.48 2.89
N SER A 417 -22.88 25.27 2.26
CA SER A 417 -24.29 25.42 2.65
C SER A 417 -25.18 24.23 2.30
N SER A 418 -24.78 23.40 1.34
CA SER A 418 -25.48 22.16 1.00
C SER A 418 -24.50 21.02 0.64
N THR A 419 -24.95 19.79 0.88
CA THR A 419 -24.20 18.58 0.55
C THR A 419 -25.13 17.54 -0.03
N ILE A 420 -24.70 16.92 -1.13
CA ILE A 420 -25.39 15.78 -1.73
C ILE A 420 -24.63 14.50 -1.41
N TRP A 421 -25.35 13.46 -1.01
CA TRP A 421 -24.84 12.10 -0.90
C TRP A 421 -25.57 11.19 -1.91
N VAL A 422 -24.81 10.53 -2.76
CA VAL A 422 -25.28 9.46 -3.65
C VAL A 422 -24.83 8.13 -3.08
N PRO A 423 -25.69 7.37 -2.39
CA PRO A 423 -25.31 6.09 -1.79
C PRO A 423 -25.01 5.04 -2.87
N ASN A 424 -24.07 4.14 -2.57
CA ASN A 424 -23.74 3.00 -3.43
C ASN A 424 -24.79 1.88 -3.27
N SER A 425 -25.97 2.08 -3.88
CA SER A 425 -27.09 1.16 -3.79
C SER A 425 -27.88 1.15 -5.08
N ILE A 426 -28.20 -0.03 -5.61
CA ILE A 426 -29.02 -0.21 -6.81
C ILE A 426 -30.47 0.28 -6.67
N SER A 427 -30.88 0.65 -5.47
CA SER A 427 -32.20 1.21 -5.16
C SER A 427 -32.15 2.52 -4.39
N GLY A 428 -30.96 2.97 -4.00
CA GLY A 428 -30.74 4.21 -3.25
C GLY A 428 -30.91 5.43 -4.14
N LYS A 429 -31.73 6.39 -3.71
CA LYS A 429 -31.82 7.72 -4.36
C LYS A 429 -30.75 8.63 -3.79
N PRO A 430 -30.29 9.62 -4.55
CA PRO A 430 -29.47 10.69 -3.98
C PRO A 430 -30.24 11.50 -2.94
N TYR A 431 -29.51 12.01 -1.94
CA TYR A 431 -30.05 12.81 -0.85
C TYR A 431 -29.29 14.13 -0.74
N VAL A 432 -29.99 15.19 -0.36
CA VAL A 432 -29.41 16.51 -0.10
C VAL A 432 -29.68 16.94 1.33
N THR A 433 -28.69 17.58 1.95
CA THR A 433 -28.81 18.26 3.26
C THR A 433 -28.34 19.71 3.15
N THR A 434 -28.96 20.59 3.92
CA THR A 434 -28.57 22.00 4.05
C THR A 434 -28.25 22.40 5.50
N ASP A 435 -28.09 21.40 6.38
CA ASP A 435 -27.88 21.57 7.81
C ASP A 435 -26.83 20.59 8.38
N LEU A 436 -25.83 20.26 7.56
CA LEU A 436 -24.72 19.35 7.90
C LEU A 436 -25.22 17.96 8.34
N GLY A 437 -26.19 17.42 7.61
CA GLY A 437 -26.67 16.06 7.81
C GLY A 437 -27.67 15.88 8.97
N LYS A 438 -28.21 16.95 9.58
CA LYS A 438 -29.26 16.84 10.59
C LYS A 438 -30.58 16.41 9.96
N THR A 439 -30.87 16.95 8.76
CA THR A 439 -32.04 16.55 7.94
C THR A 439 -31.62 16.26 6.51
N TRP A 440 -32.33 15.32 5.87
CA TRP A 440 -32.06 14.88 4.53
C TRP A 440 -33.34 14.83 3.69
N TYR A 441 -33.25 15.26 2.45
CA TYR A 441 -34.33 15.24 1.47
C TYR A 441 -33.90 14.45 0.23
N TYR A 442 -34.84 13.85 -0.48
CA TYR A 442 -34.54 13.22 -1.77
C TYR A 442 -34.16 14.29 -2.81
N VAL A 443 -33.17 13.98 -3.61
CA VAL A 443 -32.87 14.75 -4.82
C VAL A 443 -33.83 14.33 -5.92
N GLU A 444 -34.47 15.27 -6.59
CA GLU A 444 -35.37 15.03 -7.69
C GLU A 444 -34.63 15.07 -9.05
N GLY A 445 -35.06 14.26 -10.03
CA GLY A 445 -34.55 14.28 -11.38
C GLY A 445 -33.23 13.53 -11.60
N LEU A 446 -32.66 12.87 -10.57
CA LEU A 446 -31.38 12.17 -10.68
C LEU A 446 -31.52 10.68 -10.32
N GLY A 447 -30.86 9.81 -11.08
CA GLY A 447 -30.84 8.35 -10.87
C GLY A 447 -29.83 7.90 -9.80
N PHE A 448 -29.87 6.62 -9.45
CA PHE A 448 -29.05 6.01 -8.39
C PHE A 448 -27.56 5.84 -8.77
N ASN A 449 -27.21 5.80 -10.05
CA ASN A 449 -25.82 5.65 -10.53
C ASN A 449 -25.13 6.99 -10.82
N ALA A 450 -25.71 8.11 -10.39
CA ALA A 450 -25.19 9.40 -10.70
C ALA A 450 -23.79 9.61 -10.12
N LYS A 451 -22.90 10.24 -10.90
CA LYS A 451 -21.65 10.84 -10.46
C LYS A 451 -21.88 12.33 -10.33
N ILE A 452 -21.49 12.91 -9.20
CA ILE A 452 -21.83 14.30 -8.85
C ILE A 452 -20.60 15.13 -8.54
N ALA A 453 -20.69 16.42 -8.85
CA ALA A 453 -19.74 17.43 -8.39
C ALA A 453 -20.45 18.77 -8.14
N ALA A 454 -19.94 19.55 -7.17
CA ALA A 454 -20.41 20.90 -6.89
C ALA A 454 -19.60 21.93 -7.69
N ASP A 455 -20.26 22.92 -8.24
CA ASP A 455 -19.58 24.10 -8.79
C ASP A 455 -18.71 24.75 -7.70
N ARG A 456 -17.49 25.13 -8.04
CA ARG A 456 -16.53 25.69 -7.06
C ARG A 456 -16.68 27.22 -6.85
N VAL A 457 -17.60 27.84 -7.60
CA VAL A 457 -17.87 29.28 -7.55
C VAL A 457 -19.30 29.57 -7.11
N ASN A 458 -20.29 28.92 -7.72
CA ASN A 458 -21.70 29.15 -7.40
C ASN A 458 -22.24 28.07 -6.45
N PRO A 459 -22.53 28.40 -5.17
CA PRO A 459 -22.95 27.40 -4.18
C PRO A 459 -24.32 26.77 -4.46
N LYS A 460 -25.10 27.31 -5.41
CA LYS A 460 -26.39 26.73 -5.80
C LYS A 460 -26.30 25.76 -6.96
N VAL A 461 -25.13 25.64 -7.59
CA VAL A 461 -24.96 24.83 -8.81
C VAL A 461 -24.26 23.54 -8.50
N PHE A 462 -24.86 22.45 -8.99
CA PHE A 462 -24.26 21.11 -8.98
C PHE A 462 -24.42 20.49 -10.38
N TYR A 463 -23.50 19.60 -10.71
CA TYR A 463 -23.49 18.86 -11.94
C TYR A 463 -23.49 17.37 -11.68
N ALA A 464 -24.06 16.60 -12.61
CA ALA A 464 -24.04 15.15 -12.54
C ALA A 464 -23.95 14.52 -13.93
N THR A 465 -23.34 13.33 -13.97
CA THR A 465 -23.50 12.40 -15.09
C THR A 465 -24.35 11.22 -14.61
N CYS A 466 -25.30 10.80 -15.40
CA CYS A 466 -26.18 9.69 -15.09
C CYS A 466 -26.72 9.09 -16.38
N ASP A 467 -26.61 7.76 -16.53
CA ASP A 467 -27.13 7.01 -17.69
C ASP A 467 -26.70 7.61 -19.06
N GLY A 468 -25.46 8.08 -19.14
CA GLY A 468 -24.86 8.67 -20.35
C GLY A 468 -25.32 10.08 -20.68
N LEU A 469 -26.02 10.76 -19.78
CA LEU A 469 -26.47 12.14 -19.93
C LEU A 469 -25.86 13.06 -18.87
N PHE A 470 -25.76 14.35 -19.22
CA PHE A 470 -25.32 15.41 -18.31
C PHE A 470 -26.51 16.14 -17.70
N TYR A 471 -26.43 16.40 -16.39
CA TYR A 471 -27.47 17.04 -15.58
C TYR A 471 -26.93 18.24 -14.82
N VAL A 472 -27.79 19.22 -14.56
CA VAL A 472 -27.49 20.43 -13.79
C VAL A 472 -28.58 20.67 -12.75
N SER A 473 -28.15 21.01 -11.54
CA SER A 473 -28.98 21.63 -10.50
C SER A 473 -28.60 23.10 -10.36
N ARG A 474 -29.60 23.98 -10.14
CA ARG A 474 -29.41 25.42 -9.90
C ARG A 474 -30.07 25.90 -8.60
N ASP A 475 -30.49 24.97 -7.77
CA ASP A 475 -31.25 25.22 -6.54
C ASP A 475 -30.59 24.61 -5.28
N GLY A 476 -29.29 24.37 -5.33
CA GLY A 476 -28.53 23.80 -4.21
C GLY A 476 -28.58 22.29 -4.14
N GLY A 477 -28.85 21.62 -5.25
CA GLY A 477 -28.85 20.16 -5.36
C GLY A 477 -30.21 19.51 -5.06
N VAL A 478 -31.28 20.28 -4.95
CA VAL A 478 -32.63 19.76 -4.67
C VAL A 478 -33.24 19.11 -5.91
N THR A 479 -33.10 19.77 -7.06
CA THR A 479 -33.61 19.24 -8.35
C THR A 479 -32.52 19.26 -9.41
N PHE A 480 -32.52 18.26 -10.28
CA PHE A 480 -31.62 18.16 -11.45
C PHE A 480 -32.45 18.05 -12.73
N GLU A 481 -31.97 18.77 -13.73
CA GLU A 481 -32.52 18.74 -15.09
C GLU A 481 -31.45 18.25 -16.08
N SER A 482 -31.85 17.35 -16.99
CA SER A 482 -30.96 16.93 -18.07
C SER A 482 -30.75 18.06 -19.05
N THR A 483 -29.52 18.32 -19.44
CA THR A 483 -29.20 19.28 -20.52
C THR A 483 -29.40 18.68 -21.91
N GLY A 484 -29.64 17.36 -21.99
CA GLY A 484 -29.74 16.63 -23.25
C GLY A 484 -28.38 16.31 -23.89
N GLN A 485 -27.28 16.76 -23.28
CA GLN A 485 -25.91 16.45 -23.75
C GLN A 485 -25.52 15.02 -23.35
N MET A 486 -24.99 14.29 -24.34
CA MET A 486 -24.46 12.95 -24.14
C MET A 486 -23.02 13.02 -23.65
N VAL A 487 -22.71 12.27 -22.61
CA VAL A 487 -21.37 12.16 -22.02
C VAL A 487 -21.02 10.68 -21.81
N ALA A 488 -19.77 10.39 -21.46
CA ALA A 488 -19.38 9.04 -21.12
C ALA A 488 -20.16 8.58 -19.87
N ASP A 489 -20.73 7.37 -19.93
CA ASP A 489 -21.44 6.80 -18.82
C ASP A 489 -20.50 6.59 -17.63
N SER A 490 -21.01 6.90 -16.43
CA SER A 490 -20.27 6.75 -15.18
C SER A 490 -18.98 7.59 -15.05
N ALA A 491 -18.74 8.55 -15.94
CA ALA A 491 -17.60 9.46 -15.84
C ALA A 491 -17.86 10.53 -14.77
N GLU A 492 -16.90 10.74 -13.89
CA GLU A 492 -17.00 11.73 -12.80
C GLU A 492 -16.77 13.14 -13.35
N PRO A 493 -17.66 14.12 -13.05
CA PRO A 493 -17.41 15.52 -13.38
C PRO A 493 -16.28 16.08 -12.50
N VAL A 494 -15.29 16.73 -13.11
CA VAL A 494 -14.20 17.42 -12.42
C VAL A 494 -14.36 18.91 -12.59
N MET A 495 -14.46 19.64 -11.50
CA MET A 495 -14.77 21.06 -11.49
C MET A 495 -13.52 21.92 -11.54
N VAL A 496 -13.60 22.99 -12.32
CA VAL A 496 -12.53 24.00 -12.39
C VAL A 496 -12.79 25.07 -11.32
N PHE A 497 -11.89 25.20 -10.37
CA PHE A 497 -12.04 26.24 -9.34
C PHE A 497 -11.84 27.65 -9.96
N GLY A 498 -12.55 28.64 -9.39
CA GLY A 498 -12.53 30.02 -9.88
C GLY A 498 -13.23 30.24 -11.24
N GLN A 499 -13.85 29.22 -11.82
CA GLN A 499 -14.51 29.28 -13.14
C GLN A 499 -15.91 28.66 -13.04
N GLU A 500 -16.94 29.51 -12.85
CA GLU A 500 -18.33 29.05 -12.81
C GLU A 500 -18.72 28.40 -14.15
N GLY A 501 -19.40 27.26 -14.08
CA GLY A 501 -19.88 26.57 -15.28
C GLY A 501 -18.82 25.72 -16.01
N ASN A 502 -17.60 25.73 -15.55
CA ASN A 502 -16.52 24.94 -16.16
C ASN A 502 -16.43 23.53 -15.57
N VAL A 503 -16.75 22.55 -16.40
CA VAL A 503 -16.76 21.13 -16.01
C VAL A 503 -15.98 20.32 -17.04
N TRP A 504 -15.07 19.50 -16.55
CA TRP A 504 -14.35 18.52 -17.35
C TRP A 504 -14.85 17.12 -16.99
N ILE A 505 -14.93 16.27 -18.01
CA ILE A 505 -15.35 14.88 -17.88
C ILE A 505 -14.32 14.03 -18.61
N SER A 506 -13.74 13.07 -17.91
CA SER A 506 -12.81 12.12 -18.51
C SER A 506 -13.34 10.69 -18.44
N SER A 507 -13.07 9.95 -19.47
CA SER A 507 -13.15 8.48 -19.50
C SER A 507 -11.82 7.95 -20.03
N SER A 508 -11.56 6.68 -19.92
CA SER A 508 -10.29 6.07 -20.36
C SER A 508 -9.84 6.39 -21.79
N THR A 509 -10.75 6.87 -22.64
CA THR A 509 -10.50 7.13 -24.07
C THR A 509 -10.94 8.51 -24.55
N MET A 510 -11.47 9.37 -23.69
CA MET A 510 -12.03 10.65 -24.11
C MET A 510 -12.02 11.68 -22.98
N ILE A 511 -11.68 12.90 -23.32
CA ILE A 511 -11.86 14.09 -22.48
C ILE A 511 -12.86 15.02 -23.15
N MET A 512 -13.85 15.47 -22.39
CA MET A 512 -14.81 16.49 -22.80
C MET A 512 -14.83 17.62 -21.76
N TYR A 513 -15.11 18.84 -22.17
CA TYR A 513 -15.33 19.93 -21.23
C TYR A 513 -16.41 20.89 -21.73
N THR A 514 -17.04 21.58 -20.79
CA THR A 514 -17.99 22.68 -21.00
C THR A 514 -17.50 23.91 -20.25
N GLU A 515 -17.81 25.10 -20.80
CA GLU A 515 -17.57 26.42 -20.16
C GLU A 515 -18.89 27.17 -19.93
N ASP A 516 -20.01 26.56 -20.24
CA ASP A 516 -21.37 27.14 -20.22
C ASP A 516 -22.36 26.36 -19.35
N GLY A 517 -21.83 25.56 -18.39
CA GLY A 517 -22.65 24.79 -17.46
C GLY A 517 -23.36 23.63 -18.11
N GLY A 518 -22.82 23.09 -19.20
CA GLY A 518 -23.32 21.89 -19.87
C GLY A 518 -24.31 22.17 -21.00
N GLU A 519 -24.42 23.42 -21.50
CA GLU A 519 -25.20 23.71 -22.71
C GLU A 519 -24.51 23.16 -23.95
N SER A 520 -23.16 23.22 -23.99
CA SER A 520 -22.34 22.61 -25.03
C SER A 520 -21.06 21.98 -24.52
N PHE A 521 -20.53 21.00 -25.25
CA PHE A 521 -19.27 20.33 -24.93
C PHE A 521 -18.25 20.39 -26.07
N GLN A 522 -16.99 20.53 -25.69
CA GLN A 522 -15.83 20.40 -26.57
C GLN A 522 -15.08 19.11 -26.22
N THR A 523 -14.47 18.49 -27.23
CA THR A 523 -13.67 17.27 -27.05
C THR A 523 -12.18 17.58 -27.18
N VAL A 524 -11.38 17.13 -26.22
CA VAL A 524 -9.91 17.15 -26.28
C VAL A 524 -9.42 15.84 -26.88
N LYS A 525 -8.62 15.92 -27.96
CA LYS A 525 -8.11 14.75 -28.70
C LYS A 525 -6.60 14.58 -28.58
N THR A 526 -5.93 15.51 -27.93
CA THR A 526 -4.47 15.60 -27.79
C THR A 526 -3.91 14.73 -26.66
N LEU A 527 -4.78 14.13 -25.86
CA LEU A 527 -4.43 13.11 -24.86
C LEU A 527 -5.43 11.95 -25.01
N PRO A 528 -5.13 10.98 -25.89
CA PRO A 528 -6.09 9.94 -26.28
C PRO A 528 -6.37 8.91 -25.18
N THR A 529 -5.49 8.77 -24.20
CA THR A 529 -5.73 7.94 -23.01
C THR A 529 -5.61 8.80 -21.76
N VAL A 530 -6.61 8.76 -20.90
CA VAL A 530 -6.63 9.54 -19.66
C VAL A 530 -7.34 8.76 -18.57
N ASP A 531 -6.70 8.68 -17.41
CA ASP A 531 -7.24 7.98 -16.24
C ASP A 531 -7.74 8.95 -15.17
N SER A 532 -7.10 10.11 -15.02
CA SER A 532 -7.46 11.13 -14.05
C SER A 532 -7.08 12.52 -14.52
N ILE A 533 -7.87 13.53 -14.10
CA ILE A 533 -7.64 14.94 -14.39
C ILE A 533 -7.79 15.74 -13.10
N GLY A 534 -6.95 16.76 -12.92
CA GLY A 534 -7.04 17.73 -11.84
C GLY A 534 -6.60 19.11 -12.25
N PHE A 535 -6.90 20.10 -11.43
CA PHE A 535 -6.64 21.50 -11.71
C PHE A 535 -5.75 22.14 -10.65
N GLY A 536 -4.81 22.96 -11.07
CA GLY A 536 -3.93 23.74 -10.22
C GLY A 536 -3.94 25.22 -10.57
N LYS A 537 -3.30 26.04 -9.73
CA LYS A 537 -3.20 27.48 -9.93
C LYS A 537 -2.67 27.84 -11.31
N GLY A 538 -3.31 28.80 -11.97
CA GLY A 538 -2.85 29.38 -13.23
C GLY A 538 -1.54 30.16 -13.05
N ARG A 539 -0.81 30.39 -14.15
CA ARG A 539 0.48 31.09 -14.15
C ARG A 539 0.35 32.53 -13.65
N GLU A 540 -0.64 33.24 -14.13
CA GLU A 540 -0.98 34.60 -13.73
C GLU A 540 -2.31 34.58 -12.97
N GLU A 541 -2.63 35.66 -12.26
CA GLU A 541 -3.82 35.77 -11.40
C GLU A 541 -5.13 35.45 -12.13
N ASP A 542 -5.26 35.92 -13.38
CA ASP A 542 -6.44 35.74 -14.23
C ASP A 542 -6.28 34.58 -15.25
N SER A 543 -5.21 33.81 -15.19
CA SER A 543 -5.01 32.69 -16.09
C SER A 543 -5.98 31.55 -15.80
N TYR A 544 -6.39 30.84 -16.86
CA TYR A 544 -7.10 29.58 -16.67
C TYR A 544 -6.24 28.61 -15.81
N PRO A 545 -6.85 27.86 -14.88
CA PRO A 545 -6.13 26.88 -14.08
C PRO A 545 -5.34 25.89 -14.93
N VAL A 546 -4.14 25.55 -14.46
CA VAL A 546 -3.31 24.53 -15.10
C VAL A 546 -4.00 23.18 -14.98
N ILE A 547 -4.01 22.41 -16.06
CA ILE A 547 -4.59 21.07 -16.09
C ILE A 547 -3.46 20.07 -15.90
N TYR A 548 -3.65 19.14 -14.98
CA TYR A 548 -2.82 17.97 -14.81
C TYR A 548 -3.63 16.73 -15.16
N ALA A 549 -2.99 15.77 -15.81
CA ALA A 549 -3.63 14.53 -16.20
C ALA A 549 -2.67 13.35 -16.06
N GLU A 550 -3.21 12.22 -15.70
CA GLU A 550 -2.54 10.94 -15.79
C GLU A 550 -3.05 10.22 -17.05
N GLY A 551 -2.15 9.86 -17.96
CA GLY A 551 -2.56 9.31 -19.25
C GLY A 551 -1.40 9.05 -20.21
N ASP A 552 -1.73 8.92 -21.49
CA ASP A 552 -0.80 8.69 -22.60
C ASP A 552 -1.17 9.57 -23.79
N ASP A 553 -0.22 10.37 -24.30
CA ASP A 553 -0.41 11.25 -25.48
C ASP A 553 -0.21 10.53 -26.82
N GLY A 554 0.18 9.24 -26.78
CA GLY A 554 0.46 8.41 -27.94
C GLY A 554 1.85 8.59 -28.54
N GLU A 555 2.67 9.50 -27.99
CA GLU A 555 4.03 9.80 -28.47
C GLU A 555 5.08 9.59 -27.38
N ASN A 556 4.80 10.07 -26.16
CA ASN A 556 5.73 10.07 -25.03
C ASN A 556 5.41 8.97 -23.99
N GLY A 557 4.38 8.16 -24.24
CA GLY A 557 3.97 7.05 -23.39
C GLY A 557 3.20 7.48 -22.14
N TYR A 558 2.82 6.50 -21.33
CA TYR A 558 2.05 6.72 -20.12
C TYR A 558 2.84 7.50 -19.06
N GLY A 559 2.20 8.53 -18.51
CA GLY A 559 2.83 9.40 -17.51
C GLY A 559 1.91 10.48 -16.96
N ILE A 560 2.52 11.45 -16.29
CA ILE A 560 1.85 12.63 -15.76
C ILE A 560 2.06 13.77 -16.73
N TYR A 561 0.96 14.36 -17.17
CA TYR A 561 0.92 15.41 -18.19
C TYR A 561 0.39 16.71 -17.60
N ARG A 562 0.88 17.83 -18.16
CA ARG A 562 0.49 19.19 -17.82
C ARG A 562 0.09 19.96 -19.06
N SER A 563 -1.01 20.73 -18.97
CA SER A 563 -1.47 21.65 -20.02
C SER A 563 -1.82 23.02 -19.42
N GLU A 564 -1.43 24.10 -20.12
CA GLU A 564 -1.76 25.48 -19.74
C GLU A 564 -2.70 26.17 -20.79
N ASP A 565 -3.11 25.41 -21.80
CA ASP A 565 -3.87 25.91 -22.95
C ASP A 565 -5.20 25.18 -23.18
N LYS A 566 -5.81 24.70 -22.09
CA LYS A 566 -7.07 23.95 -22.09
C LYS A 566 -6.98 22.66 -22.91
N GLY A 567 -5.89 21.93 -22.71
CA GLY A 567 -5.68 20.63 -23.33
C GLY A 567 -5.38 20.67 -24.84
N LYS A 568 -5.00 21.82 -25.40
CA LYS A 568 -4.58 21.90 -26.81
C LYS A 568 -3.18 21.31 -27.00
N SER A 569 -2.32 21.45 -25.99
CA SER A 569 -1.01 20.82 -25.95
C SER A 569 -0.72 20.29 -24.53
N TRP A 570 0.13 19.26 -24.46
CA TRP A 570 0.52 18.60 -23.22
C TRP A 570 2.03 18.47 -23.15
N ILE A 571 2.55 18.56 -21.95
CA ILE A 571 3.96 18.30 -21.62
C ILE A 571 3.98 17.19 -20.58
N ARG A 572 4.67 16.09 -20.85
CA ARG A 572 4.94 15.07 -19.85
C ARG A 572 5.92 15.63 -18.83
N ILE A 573 5.57 15.58 -17.53
CA ILE A 573 6.35 16.20 -16.45
C ILE A 573 7.09 15.19 -15.59
N ASN A 574 6.93 13.89 -15.83
CA ASN A 574 7.73 12.83 -15.22
C ASN A 574 8.49 12.04 -16.29
N ASP A 575 9.63 11.50 -15.93
CA ASP A 575 10.48 10.67 -16.80
C ASP A 575 10.29 9.16 -16.54
N GLU A 576 11.10 8.32 -17.19
CA GLU A 576 11.03 6.87 -17.05
C GLU A 576 11.51 6.35 -15.68
N GLN A 577 12.31 7.14 -14.95
CA GLN A 577 12.79 6.79 -13.61
C GLN A 577 11.78 7.17 -12.52
N HIS A 578 10.90 8.14 -12.80
CA HIS A 578 9.90 8.67 -11.88
C HIS A 578 8.48 8.27 -12.29
N LYS A 579 8.23 6.97 -12.45
CA LYS A 579 6.90 6.39 -12.72
C LYS A 579 6.11 6.04 -11.46
N PHE A 580 6.77 6.03 -10.31
CA PHE A 580 6.20 5.86 -8.97
C PHE A 580 5.38 4.58 -8.73
N GLY A 581 5.58 3.55 -9.57
CA GLY A 581 4.94 2.25 -9.42
C GLY A 581 3.47 2.23 -9.87
N ASN A 582 2.64 1.50 -9.16
CA ASN A 582 1.21 1.40 -9.46
C ASN A 582 0.48 2.65 -8.94
N LEU A 583 -0.19 3.36 -9.85
CA LEU A 583 -1.02 4.52 -9.53
C LEU A 583 -2.51 4.09 -9.49
N ASN A 584 -2.91 3.42 -8.42
CA ASN A 584 -4.27 2.97 -8.22
C ASN A 584 -4.71 3.21 -6.75
N PRO A 585 -5.79 3.96 -6.46
CA PRO A 585 -6.65 4.60 -7.46
C PRO A 585 -5.93 5.76 -8.16
N LYS A 586 -6.24 5.93 -9.43
CA LYS A 586 -5.68 7.00 -10.25
C LYS A 586 -6.37 8.31 -9.91
N TYR A 587 -5.67 9.16 -9.16
CA TYR A 587 -6.19 10.46 -8.77
C TYR A 587 -5.08 11.51 -8.74
N ILE A 588 -5.30 12.59 -9.46
CA ILE A 588 -4.37 13.71 -9.58
C ILE A 588 -5.08 15.02 -9.28
N THR A 589 -4.42 15.93 -8.59
CA THR A 589 -4.89 17.31 -8.42
C THR A 589 -3.71 18.27 -8.43
N GLY A 590 -3.90 19.45 -9.01
CA GLY A 590 -2.95 20.54 -8.85
C GLY A 590 -3.22 21.32 -7.57
N ASP A 591 -2.20 22.03 -7.08
CA ASP A 591 -2.35 22.95 -5.95
C ASP A 591 -3.04 24.25 -6.43
N SER A 592 -4.15 24.61 -5.78
CA SER A 592 -4.86 25.85 -6.11
C SER A 592 -4.16 27.12 -5.57
N ASN A 593 -3.13 26.96 -4.71
CA ASN A 593 -2.40 28.04 -4.06
C ASN A 593 -1.02 28.29 -4.68
N VAL A 594 -0.36 27.22 -5.19
CA VAL A 594 1.00 27.25 -5.71
C VAL A 594 1.00 26.88 -7.19
N TYR A 595 1.40 27.82 -8.06
CA TYR A 595 1.54 27.55 -9.48
C TYR A 595 2.62 26.50 -9.73
N GLY A 596 2.26 25.50 -10.53
CA GLY A 596 3.18 24.43 -10.93
C GLY A 596 3.27 23.25 -9.98
N ARG A 597 2.65 23.33 -8.81
CA ARG A 597 2.59 22.21 -7.86
C ARG A 597 1.47 21.24 -8.21
N VAL A 598 1.77 19.97 -8.14
CA VAL A 598 0.85 18.86 -8.41
C VAL A 598 0.98 17.78 -7.35
N TYR A 599 -0.13 17.14 -7.03
CA TYR A 599 -0.20 15.98 -6.14
C TYR A 599 -0.84 14.82 -6.88
N PHE A 600 -0.33 13.61 -6.68
CA PHE A 600 -0.99 12.41 -7.17
C PHE A 600 -0.92 11.28 -6.15
N CYS A 601 -1.94 10.42 -6.22
CA CYS A 601 -2.09 9.25 -5.38
C CYS A 601 -1.22 8.11 -5.86
N THR A 602 -0.69 7.35 -4.91
CA THR A 602 -0.08 6.05 -5.18
C THR A 602 -0.76 4.97 -4.36
N ASP A 603 -0.64 3.73 -4.82
CA ASP A 603 -1.11 2.56 -4.10
C ASP A 603 0.08 1.90 -3.40
N GLY A 604 0.49 2.50 -2.27
CA GLY A 604 1.58 2.00 -1.45
C GLY A 604 2.86 2.83 -1.44
N ARG A 605 2.75 4.15 -1.74
CA ARG A 605 3.86 5.13 -1.60
C ARG A 605 3.37 6.49 -1.11
N GLY A 606 2.19 6.53 -0.48
CA GLY A 606 1.61 7.77 0.00
C GLY A 606 1.24 8.77 -1.11
N ILE A 607 1.36 10.04 -0.80
CA ILE A 607 1.12 11.14 -1.74
C ILE A 607 2.46 11.60 -2.32
N VAL A 608 2.53 11.67 -3.64
CA VAL A 608 3.70 12.26 -4.32
C VAL A 608 3.38 13.69 -4.74
N MET A 609 4.25 14.61 -4.36
CA MET A 609 4.18 16.02 -4.71
C MET A 609 5.31 16.38 -5.68
N GLY A 610 4.98 17.12 -6.73
CA GLY A 610 5.94 17.68 -7.68
C GLY A 610 5.80 19.19 -7.80
N ASP A 611 6.94 19.89 -7.80
CA ASP A 611 7.05 21.32 -8.06
C ASP A 611 7.81 21.57 -9.37
N ILE A 612 7.64 22.76 -9.97
CA ILE A 612 8.48 23.17 -11.10
C ILE A 612 9.92 23.31 -10.61
N ALA A 613 10.84 22.62 -11.30
CA ALA A 613 12.26 22.78 -11.02
C ALA A 613 12.68 24.26 -11.20
N SER A 614 13.39 24.78 -10.22
CA SER A 614 13.90 26.16 -10.18
C SER A 614 15.05 26.40 -11.17
#